data_e9e2eaa9fd79dc1ffba586b71160a63a
#
_entry.id   e9e2eaa9fd79dc1ffba586b71160a63a
#
_cell.length_a   1.000
_cell.length_b   1.000
_cell.length_c   1.000
_cell.angle_alpha   90.00
_cell.angle_beta   90.00
_cell.angle_gamma   90.00
#
_symmetry.space_group_name_H-M   'P 1'
#
loop_
_entity.id
_entity.type
_entity.pdbx_description
1 polymer ?
#
loop_
_entity_poly.entity_id
_entity_poly.type
_entity_poly.pdbx_seq_one_letter_code
_entity_poly.pdbx_strand_id
1 'polypeptide(L)'
;IEPRIMAMRSPGLSVLPAVEPEREGLPPDRLLADLQVVMDGAFNPNHPGALAHLDPPPVGASLAADLICAGLNNNLLAEELSPSLTRLERSLTAWLAERLGLPRGSGGVAASGGTLSNLMALVTARRNRGLATASDAVVVASVDAHVSLAKALAVMGLPADALRLIEVDGDGRLLLPALDDELAALARRGRPVMAVVATAGTTVRGAVDPLEGMAQICRRRGLWRITRGGHASGLRGGVHPHLLPDP
;
A
#
# COMPACT_ATOMS: atom_id res chain seq x y z
N ILE A 1 -13.77 -11.41 -29.37
CA ILE A 1 -13.35 -10.71 -28.12
C ILE A 1 -12.71 -9.36 -28.46
N GLU A 2 -11.79 -9.31 -29.41
CA GLU A 2 -11.01 -8.10 -29.76
C GLU A 2 -11.84 -6.87 -30.14
N PRO A 3 -12.88 -6.94 -30.98
CA PRO A 3 -13.71 -5.78 -31.31
C PRO A 3 -14.48 -5.20 -30.09
N ARG A 4 -14.82 -6.05 -29.11
CA ARG A 4 -15.51 -5.63 -27.88
C ARG A 4 -14.56 -4.96 -26.89
N ILE A 5 -13.31 -5.39 -26.85
CA ILE A 5 -12.26 -4.77 -26.02
C ILE A 5 -11.98 -3.34 -26.46
N MET A 6 -12.09 -3.04 -27.74
CA MET A 6 -11.83 -1.70 -28.30
C MET A 6 -13.04 -0.76 -28.24
N ALA A 7 -14.23 -1.25 -27.93
CA ALA A 7 -15.43 -0.43 -27.84
C ALA A 7 -15.45 0.31 -26.49
N MET A 8 -15.21 1.62 -26.51
CA MET A 8 -15.42 2.47 -25.36
C MET A 8 -16.90 2.80 -25.22
N ARG A 9 -17.55 2.23 -24.21
CA ARG A 9 -18.93 2.60 -23.86
C ARG A 9 -18.88 3.67 -22.76
N SER A 10 -19.81 4.62 -22.85
CA SER A 10 -20.09 5.51 -21.71
C SER A 10 -20.40 4.65 -20.49
N PRO A 11 -19.90 4.98 -19.30
CA PRO A 11 -20.21 4.26 -18.06
C PRO A 11 -21.70 4.50 -17.73
N GLY A 12 -22.59 3.79 -18.41
CA GLY A 12 -24.00 3.67 -18.03
C GLY A 12 -24.11 2.58 -16.97
N LEU A 13 -24.92 2.81 -15.95
CA LEU A 13 -25.29 1.74 -15.03
C LEU A 13 -26.07 0.69 -15.83
N SER A 14 -25.41 -0.40 -16.19
CA SER A 14 -26.08 -1.56 -16.77
C SER A 14 -27.01 -2.14 -15.71
N VAL A 15 -28.22 -2.52 -16.13
CA VAL A 15 -29.08 -3.33 -15.27
C VAL A 15 -28.42 -4.69 -15.15
N LEU A 16 -27.83 -4.96 -13.99
CA LEU A 16 -27.24 -6.25 -13.71
C LEU A 16 -28.33 -7.28 -13.46
N PRO A 17 -28.12 -8.56 -13.81
CA PRO A 17 -29.02 -9.64 -13.44
C PRO A 17 -29.17 -9.69 -11.90
N ALA A 18 -30.38 -10.01 -11.42
CA ALA A 18 -30.61 -10.24 -10.01
C ALA A 18 -29.76 -11.41 -9.54
N VAL A 19 -29.00 -11.21 -8.45
CA VAL A 19 -28.15 -12.26 -7.86
C VAL A 19 -28.91 -12.87 -6.69
N GLU A 20 -29.82 -13.79 -6.99
CA GLU A 20 -30.49 -14.61 -5.98
C GLU A 20 -29.94 -16.04 -6.06
N PRO A 21 -29.43 -16.60 -4.95
CA PRO A 21 -28.98 -17.98 -4.92
C PRO A 21 -30.16 -18.93 -5.18
N GLU A 22 -30.09 -19.71 -6.24
CA GLU A 22 -31.07 -20.74 -6.54
C GLU A 22 -30.60 -22.09 -5.99
N ARG A 23 -31.57 -22.97 -5.62
CA ARG A 23 -31.24 -24.27 -5.02
C ARG A 23 -30.47 -25.19 -5.96
N GLU A 24 -30.76 -25.16 -7.25
CA GLU A 24 -30.19 -26.05 -8.27
C GLU A 24 -29.07 -25.37 -9.08
N GLY A 25 -28.79 -24.11 -8.79
CA GLY A 25 -27.85 -23.29 -9.57
C GLY A 25 -28.41 -22.89 -10.93
N LEU A 26 -27.66 -22.05 -11.64
CA LEU A 26 -28.04 -21.60 -12.99
C LEU A 26 -27.56 -22.58 -14.05
N PRO A 27 -28.36 -22.81 -15.11
CA PRO A 27 -27.89 -23.50 -16.30
C PRO A 27 -26.64 -22.78 -16.89
N PRO A 28 -25.64 -23.54 -17.42
CA PRO A 28 -24.39 -22.96 -17.92
C PRO A 28 -24.59 -21.82 -18.94
N ASP A 29 -25.51 -21.97 -19.86
CA ASP A 29 -25.80 -20.95 -20.88
C ASP A 29 -26.34 -19.66 -20.28
N ARG A 30 -27.20 -19.76 -19.25
CA ARG A 30 -27.72 -18.63 -18.51
C ARG A 30 -26.59 -17.93 -17.74
N LEU A 31 -25.73 -18.70 -17.04
CA LEU A 31 -24.58 -18.18 -16.34
C LEU A 31 -23.63 -17.42 -17.29
N LEU A 32 -23.34 -17.97 -18.46
CA LEU A 32 -22.48 -17.31 -19.46
C LEU A 32 -23.12 -16.01 -19.99
N ALA A 33 -24.44 -15.99 -20.20
CA ALA A 33 -25.15 -14.79 -20.63
C ALA A 33 -25.09 -13.69 -19.54
N ASP A 34 -25.31 -14.03 -18.27
CA ASP A 34 -25.25 -13.11 -17.16
C ASP A 34 -23.82 -12.57 -16.94
N LEU A 35 -22.80 -13.41 -17.05
CA LEU A 35 -21.38 -13.00 -17.02
C LEU A 35 -21.05 -12.05 -18.18
N GLN A 36 -21.61 -12.25 -19.36
CA GLN A 36 -21.42 -11.35 -20.49
C GLN A 36 -21.97 -9.94 -20.19
N VAL A 37 -23.16 -9.86 -19.55
CA VAL A 37 -23.73 -8.57 -19.13
C VAL A 37 -22.82 -7.85 -18.13
N VAL A 38 -22.26 -8.59 -17.17
CA VAL A 38 -21.30 -8.02 -16.20
C VAL A 38 -20.03 -7.50 -16.91
N MET A 39 -19.49 -8.27 -17.85
CA MET A 39 -18.30 -7.88 -18.63
C MET A 39 -18.56 -6.65 -19.51
N ASP A 40 -19.75 -6.57 -20.13
CA ASP A 40 -20.14 -5.45 -21.00
C ASP A 40 -20.28 -4.14 -20.21
N GLY A 41 -20.60 -4.23 -18.91
CA GLY A 41 -20.70 -3.07 -17.98
C GLY A 41 -19.40 -2.71 -17.26
N ALA A 42 -18.33 -3.52 -17.37
CA ALA A 42 -17.08 -3.29 -16.68
C ALA A 42 -16.23 -2.19 -17.36
N PHE A 43 -15.44 -1.47 -16.55
CA PHE A 43 -14.41 -0.56 -17.07
C PHE A 43 -13.32 -1.37 -17.77
N ASN A 44 -12.92 -0.93 -18.97
CA ASN A 44 -11.87 -1.59 -19.74
C ASN A 44 -10.55 -0.81 -19.67
N PRO A 45 -9.58 -1.21 -18.82
CA PRO A 45 -8.28 -0.56 -18.71
C PRO A 45 -7.39 -0.77 -19.94
N ASN A 46 -7.71 -1.73 -20.82
CA ASN A 46 -6.96 -1.97 -22.06
C ASN A 46 -7.35 -1.01 -23.20
N HIS A 47 -8.40 -0.21 -23.03
CA HIS A 47 -8.81 0.72 -24.07
C HIS A 47 -7.79 1.86 -24.20
N PRO A 48 -7.36 2.25 -25.43
CA PRO A 48 -6.38 3.32 -25.64
C PRO A 48 -6.76 4.67 -25.02
N GLY A 49 -8.04 4.92 -24.81
CA GLY A 49 -8.57 6.11 -24.14
C GLY A 49 -8.66 6.01 -22.62
N ALA A 50 -8.22 4.90 -22.00
CA ALA A 50 -8.21 4.76 -20.54
C ALA A 50 -7.02 5.52 -19.96
N LEU A 51 -7.28 6.68 -19.35
CA LEU A 51 -6.23 7.62 -18.86
C LEU A 51 -6.31 7.90 -17.36
N ALA A 52 -7.06 7.09 -16.61
CA ALA A 52 -7.37 7.43 -15.22
C ALA A 52 -6.98 6.33 -14.23
N HIS A 53 -6.88 6.74 -12.96
CA HIS A 53 -6.84 5.91 -11.74
C HIS A 53 -5.63 5.00 -11.56
N LEU A 54 -4.61 5.04 -12.43
CA LEU A 54 -3.37 4.26 -12.25
C LEU A 54 -3.61 2.73 -12.24
N ASP A 55 -4.69 2.28 -12.89
CA ASP A 55 -5.06 0.87 -13.01
C ASP A 55 -4.54 0.34 -14.36
N PRO A 56 -3.30 -0.17 -14.44
CA PRO A 56 -2.78 -0.69 -15.68
C PRO A 56 -3.52 -1.98 -16.07
N PRO A 57 -3.60 -2.29 -17.36
CA PRO A 57 -4.15 -3.55 -17.81
C PRO A 57 -3.30 -4.72 -17.25
N PRO A 58 -3.92 -5.85 -16.91
CA PRO A 58 -3.19 -7.03 -16.47
C PRO A 58 -2.29 -7.57 -17.60
N VAL A 59 -1.11 -8.05 -17.25
CA VAL A 59 -0.25 -8.78 -18.19
C VAL A 59 -0.73 -10.23 -18.33
N GLY A 60 -0.55 -10.82 -19.52
CA GLY A 60 -1.03 -12.20 -19.79
C GLY A 60 -0.52 -13.24 -18.79
N ALA A 61 0.73 -13.09 -18.31
CA ALA A 61 1.29 -13.96 -17.29
C ALA A 61 0.57 -13.88 -15.94
N SER A 62 0.09 -12.67 -15.53
CA SER A 62 -0.67 -12.53 -14.28
C SER A 62 -2.04 -13.18 -14.38
N LEU A 63 -2.71 -13.09 -15.53
CA LEU A 63 -3.99 -13.78 -15.77
C LEU A 63 -3.86 -15.30 -15.63
N ALA A 64 -2.79 -15.87 -16.21
CA ALA A 64 -2.50 -17.29 -16.08
C ALA A 64 -2.19 -17.68 -14.62
N ALA A 65 -1.43 -16.85 -13.90
CA ALA A 65 -1.12 -17.08 -12.51
C ALA A 65 -2.37 -17.03 -11.62
N ASP A 66 -3.26 -16.05 -11.84
CA ASP A 66 -4.52 -15.93 -11.10
C ASP A 66 -5.42 -17.15 -11.34
N LEU A 67 -5.51 -17.64 -12.57
CA LEU A 67 -6.26 -18.86 -12.88
C LEU A 67 -5.70 -20.09 -12.14
N ILE A 68 -4.38 -20.24 -12.09
CA ILE A 68 -3.71 -21.31 -11.35
C ILE A 68 -3.97 -21.16 -9.86
N CYS A 69 -3.83 -19.96 -9.31
CA CYS A 69 -4.08 -19.70 -7.89
C CYS A 69 -5.53 -20.00 -7.51
N ALA A 70 -6.49 -19.59 -8.33
CA ALA A 70 -7.91 -19.90 -8.12
C ALA A 70 -8.18 -21.41 -8.16
N GLY A 71 -7.53 -22.12 -9.09
CA GLY A 71 -7.67 -23.59 -9.21
C GLY A 71 -7.03 -24.36 -8.06
N LEU A 72 -5.88 -23.90 -7.55
CA LEU A 72 -5.20 -24.53 -6.41
C LEU A 72 -5.89 -24.19 -5.07
N ASN A 73 -6.45 -22.99 -4.94
CA ASN A 73 -7.09 -22.49 -3.72
C ASN A 73 -6.24 -22.74 -2.45
N ASN A 74 -4.93 -22.54 -2.55
CA ASN A 74 -4.00 -22.81 -1.44
C ASN A 74 -4.10 -21.71 -0.37
N ASN A 75 -3.97 -22.13 0.88
CA ASN A 75 -3.97 -21.27 2.04
C ASN A 75 -2.54 -21.10 2.59
N LEU A 76 -2.06 -19.84 2.68
CA LEU A 76 -0.72 -19.53 3.21
C LEU A 76 -0.69 -19.33 4.74
N LEU A 77 -1.74 -19.74 5.47
CA LEU A 77 -1.78 -19.65 6.92
C LEU A 77 -0.66 -20.47 7.58
N ALA A 78 -0.36 -21.62 7.02
CA ALA A 78 0.72 -22.49 7.48
C ALA A 78 1.51 -23.02 6.27
N GLU A 79 2.82 -23.24 6.43
CA GLU A 79 3.70 -23.66 5.34
C GLU A 79 3.28 -25.02 4.77
N GLU A 80 2.75 -25.90 5.60
CA GLU A 80 2.28 -27.24 5.21
C GLU A 80 1.08 -27.20 4.26
N LEU A 81 0.28 -26.14 4.33
CA LEU A 81 -0.91 -25.96 3.50
C LEU A 81 -0.57 -25.40 2.11
N SER A 82 0.61 -24.79 1.96
CA SER A 82 1.06 -24.19 0.72
C SER A 82 2.59 -24.06 0.67
N PRO A 83 3.34 -25.16 0.65
CA PRO A 83 4.80 -25.12 0.79
C PRO A 83 5.49 -24.41 -0.36
N SER A 84 5.04 -24.56 -1.59
CA SER A 84 5.63 -23.93 -2.78
C SER A 84 5.34 -22.42 -2.82
N LEU A 85 4.09 -21.99 -2.57
CA LEU A 85 3.73 -20.58 -2.63
C LEU A 85 4.33 -19.80 -1.47
N THR A 86 4.43 -20.38 -0.27
CA THR A 86 5.11 -19.77 0.87
C THR A 86 6.60 -19.51 0.57
N ARG A 87 7.29 -20.47 -0.07
CA ARG A 87 8.68 -20.27 -0.50
C ARG A 87 8.80 -19.21 -1.58
N LEU A 88 7.86 -19.19 -2.53
CA LEU A 88 7.82 -18.19 -3.60
C LEU A 88 7.65 -16.78 -3.03
N GLU A 89 6.72 -16.59 -2.09
CA GLU A 89 6.53 -15.30 -1.41
C GLU A 89 7.80 -14.84 -0.68
N ARG A 90 8.42 -15.73 0.10
CA ARG A 90 9.68 -15.43 0.81
C ARG A 90 10.80 -15.06 -0.16
N SER A 91 10.93 -15.80 -1.27
CA SER A 91 11.96 -15.53 -2.28
C SER A 91 11.72 -14.19 -2.98
N LEU A 92 10.47 -13.87 -3.33
CA LEU A 92 10.11 -12.61 -3.98
C LEU A 92 10.36 -11.42 -3.04
N THR A 93 9.92 -11.52 -1.78
CA THR A 93 10.10 -10.43 -0.81
C THR A 93 11.58 -10.23 -0.44
N ALA A 94 12.37 -11.29 -0.33
CA ALA A 94 13.81 -11.21 -0.14
C ALA A 94 14.51 -10.56 -1.34
N TRP A 95 14.15 -10.95 -2.57
CA TRP A 95 14.65 -10.32 -3.79
C TRP A 95 14.31 -8.82 -3.86
N LEU A 96 13.08 -8.44 -3.51
CA LEU A 96 12.68 -7.02 -3.44
C LEU A 96 13.48 -6.27 -2.38
N ALA A 97 13.67 -6.86 -1.20
CA ALA A 97 14.46 -6.27 -0.12
C ALA A 97 15.92 -6.00 -0.56
N GLU A 98 16.55 -6.96 -1.24
CA GLU A 98 17.89 -6.79 -1.81
C GLU A 98 17.94 -5.66 -2.85
N ARG A 99 16.94 -5.60 -3.77
CA ARG A 99 16.84 -4.53 -4.78
C ARG A 99 16.62 -3.15 -4.20
N LEU A 100 16.01 -3.07 -3.02
CA LEU A 100 15.83 -1.85 -2.25
C LEU A 100 17.02 -1.51 -1.37
N GLY A 101 18.10 -2.30 -1.40
CA GLY A 101 19.31 -2.07 -0.60
C GLY A 101 19.10 -2.31 0.90
N LEU A 102 18.11 -3.11 1.28
CA LEU A 102 17.89 -3.49 2.69
C LEU A 102 18.97 -4.48 3.16
N PRO A 103 19.25 -4.54 4.48
CA PRO A 103 20.24 -5.46 5.03
C PRO A 103 19.97 -6.92 4.64
N ARG A 104 21.04 -7.71 4.56
CA ARG A 104 20.95 -9.15 4.30
C ARG A 104 20.07 -9.82 5.36
N GLY A 105 19.14 -10.66 4.92
CA GLY A 105 18.17 -11.32 5.79
C GLY A 105 16.86 -10.54 5.97
N SER A 106 16.75 -9.34 5.39
CA SER A 106 15.47 -8.65 5.31
C SER A 106 14.50 -9.43 4.43
N GLY A 107 13.23 -9.38 4.79
CA GLY A 107 12.14 -10.00 4.05
C GLY A 107 10.89 -9.13 4.10
N GLY A 108 9.76 -9.73 3.78
CA GLY A 108 8.49 -9.04 3.79
C GLY A 108 7.31 -10.00 3.74
N VAL A 109 6.13 -9.43 3.73
CA VAL A 109 4.88 -10.14 3.53
C VAL A 109 4.05 -9.40 2.48
N ALA A 110 3.34 -10.14 1.64
CA ALA A 110 2.39 -9.56 0.71
C ALA A 110 1.14 -9.08 1.46
N ALA A 111 0.56 -7.98 0.98
CA ALA A 111 -0.70 -7.46 1.50
C ALA A 111 -1.66 -7.21 0.33
N SER A 112 -2.96 -7.23 0.60
CA SER A 112 -4.01 -7.02 -0.42
C SER A 112 -4.02 -5.62 -1.03
N GLY A 113 -3.21 -4.70 -0.52
CA GLY A 113 -3.08 -3.34 -1.06
C GLY A 113 -2.35 -2.40 -0.12
N GLY A 114 -1.98 -1.21 -0.61
CA GLY A 114 -1.20 -0.22 0.12
C GLY A 114 -1.84 0.26 1.42
N THR A 115 -3.16 0.24 1.54
CA THR A 115 -3.85 0.60 2.79
C THR A 115 -3.54 -0.40 3.90
N LEU A 116 -3.62 -1.71 3.60
CA LEU A 116 -3.27 -2.75 4.57
C LEU A 116 -1.77 -2.73 4.87
N SER A 117 -0.91 -2.55 3.87
CA SER A 117 0.53 -2.42 4.09
C SER A 117 0.87 -1.29 5.06
N ASN A 118 0.24 -0.12 4.90
CA ASN A 118 0.44 1.01 5.81
C ASN A 118 -0.05 0.70 7.23
N LEU A 119 -1.20 0.05 7.38
CA LEU A 119 -1.70 -0.38 8.69
C LEU A 119 -0.72 -1.34 9.35
N MET A 120 -0.25 -2.37 8.64
CA MET A 120 0.71 -3.35 9.15
C MET A 120 2.02 -2.67 9.61
N ALA A 121 2.55 -1.75 8.80
CA ALA A 121 3.76 -1.00 9.13
C ALA A 121 3.58 -0.14 10.40
N LEU A 122 2.43 0.55 10.54
CA LEU A 122 2.13 1.37 11.71
C LEU A 122 1.91 0.53 12.97
N VAL A 123 1.21 -0.61 12.86
CA VAL A 123 1.04 -1.55 13.99
C VAL A 123 2.39 -2.11 14.44
N THR A 124 3.26 -2.46 13.49
CA THR A 124 4.62 -2.93 13.77
C THR A 124 5.45 -1.86 14.48
N ALA A 125 5.44 -0.62 13.96
CA ALA A 125 6.13 0.50 14.57
C ALA A 125 5.63 0.76 16.00
N ARG A 126 4.31 0.78 16.21
CA ARG A 126 3.69 0.98 17.54
C ARG A 126 4.15 -0.08 18.54
N ARG A 127 4.13 -1.36 18.13
CA ARG A 127 4.57 -2.47 18.99
C ARG A 127 6.08 -2.42 19.27
N ASN A 128 6.88 -2.22 18.25
CA ASN A 128 8.34 -2.15 18.39
C ASN A 128 8.78 -0.99 19.32
N ARG A 129 8.03 0.11 19.31
CA ARG A 129 8.26 1.26 20.19
C ARG A 129 7.72 1.08 21.62
N GLY A 130 7.15 -0.07 21.96
CA GLY A 130 6.53 -0.29 23.27
C GLY A 130 5.25 0.52 23.51
N LEU A 131 4.63 1.03 22.45
CA LEU A 131 3.47 1.93 22.52
C LEU A 131 2.13 1.21 22.28
N ALA A 132 2.06 -0.10 22.47
CA ALA A 132 0.87 -0.90 22.16
C ALA A 132 -0.40 -0.39 22.86
N THR A 133 -0.28 0.09 24.10
CA THR A 133 -1.38 0.60 24.93
C THR A 133 -1.47 2.12 24.97
N ALA A 134 -0.51 2.84 24.38
CA ALA A 134 -0.52 4.31 24.37
C ALA A 134 -1.66 4.84 23.49
N SER A 135 -2.60 5.55 24.08
CA SER A 135 -3.75 6.17 23.40
C SER A 135 -3.43 7.53 22.80
N ASP A 136 -2.30 8.14 23.18
CA ASP A 136 -1.81 9.44 22.76
C ASP A 136 -0.63 9.38 21.77
N ALA A 137 -0.26 8.17 21.33
CA ALA A 137 0.80 7.96 20.36
C ALA A 137 0.46 8.61 19.01
N VAL A 138 1.47 9.24 18.39
CA VAL A 138 1.28 9.98 17.12
C VAL A 138 2.13 9.44 15.99
N VAL A 139 1.65 9.68 14.77
CA VAL A 139 2.39 9.55 13.51
C VAL A 139 2.61 10.92 12.92
N VAL A 140 3.79 11.19 12.39
CA VAL A 140 4.14 12.44 11.72
C VAL A 140 4.33 12.14 10.22
N ALA A 141 3.68 12.91 9.35
CA ALA A 141 3.74 12.75 7.89
C ALA A 141 3.54 14.11 7.19
N SER A 142 3.77 14.19 5.88
CA SER A 142 3.46 15.41 5.11
C SER A 142 1.94 15.60 4.95
N VAL A 143 1.50 16.83 4.69
CA VAL A 143 0.09 17.15 4.36
C VAL A 143 -0.37 16.42 3.09
N ASP A 144 0.54 16.08 2.17
CA ASP A 144 0.26 15.34 0.94
C ASP A 144 0.31 13.81 1.15
N ALA A 145 0.41 13.34 2.40
CA ALA A 145 0.42 11.92 2.69
C ALA A 145 -0.93 11.26 2.38
N HIS A 146 -0.87 10.00 1.96
CA HIS A 146 -2.07 9.28 1.54
C HIS A 146 -3.06 9.08 2.70
N VAL A 147 -4.34 9.25 2.42
CA VAL A 147 -5.48 9.12 3.35
C VAL A 147 -5.50 7.81 4.16
N SER A 148 -4.84 6.76 3.68
CA SER A 148 -4.73 5.48 4.39
C SER A 148 -4.03 5.59 5.76
N LEU A 149 -3.20 6.61 6.00
CA LEU A 149 -2.59 6.82 7.31
C LEU A 149 -3.64 7.20 8.35
N ALA A 150 -4.51 8.17 8.04
CA ALA A 150 -5.62 8.55 8.92
C ALA A 150 -6.57 7.37 9.17
N LYS A 151 -6.89 6.59 8.11
CA LYS A 151 -7.72 5.38 8.23
C LYS A 151 -7.06 4.33 9.14
N ALA A 152 -5.75 4.11 8.98
CA ALA A 152 -5.02 3.16 9.81
C ALA A 152 -5.03 3.57 11.29
N LEU A 153 -4.84 4.86 11.60
CA LEU A 153 -4.90 5.37 12.97
C LEU A 153 -6.30 5.19 13.59
N ALA A 154 -7.35 5.47 12.82
CA ALA A 154 -8.73 5.22 13.26
C ALA A 154 -8.98 3.73 13.56
N VAL A 155 -8.53 2.81 12.70
CA VAL A 155 -8.60 1.35 12.94
C VAL A 155 -7.83 0.94 14.19
N MET A 156 -6.70 1.62 14.47
CA MET A 156 -5.89 1.40 15.68
C MET A 156 -6.50 2.00 16.95
N GLY A 157 -7.66 2.64 16.87
CA GLY A 157 -8.35 3.29 18.00
C GLY A 157 -7.67 4.56 18.48
N LEU A 158 -6.91 5.25 17.61
CA LEU A 158 -6.23 6.49 17.94
C LEU A 158 -7.07 7.70 17.52
N PRO A 159 -7.00 8.82 18.27
CA PRO A 159 -7.76 10.01 17.96
C PRO A 159 -7.29 10.69 16.66
N ALA A 160 -8.13 11.54 16.08
CA ALA A 160 -7.84 12.20 14.80
C ALA A 160 -6.54 13.05 14.85
N ASP A 161 -6.23 13.65 16.01
CA ASP A 161 -5.02 14.44 16.21
C ASP A 161 -3.75 13.58 16.41
N ALA A 162 -3.87 12.26 16.37
CA ALA A 162 -2.73 11.34 16.33
C ALA A 162 -1.96 11.41 15.00
N LEU A 163 -2.56 11.93 13.92
CA LEU A 163 -1.83 12.23 12.68
C LEU A 163 -1.37 13.70 12.70
N ARG A 164 -0.07 13.90 12.81
CA ARG A 164 0.56 15.23 12.78
C ARG A 164 1.04 15.49 11.37
N LEU A 165 0.49 16.51 10.74
CA LEU A 165 0.78 16.85 9.35
C LEU A 165 1.80 18.00 9.29
N ILE A 166 2.82 17.81 8.46
CA ILE A 166 3.90 18.75 8.22
C ILE A 166 3.71 19.39 6.86
N GLU A 167 3.88 20.69 6.77
CA GLU A 167 3.82 21.47 5.54
C GLU A 167 4.85 20.99 4.51
N VAL A 168 4.55 21.27 3.25
CA VAL A 168 5.40 20.95 2.11
C VAL A 168 5.88 22.22 1.40
N ASP A 169 6.95 22.11 0.63
CA ASP A 169 7.43 23.17 -0.25
C ASP A 169 6.57 23.28 -1.53
N GLY A 170 6.97 24.20 -2.44
CA GLY A 170 6.30 24.40 -3.73
C GLY A 170 6.28 23.16 -4.63
N ASP A 171 7.23 22.26 -4.44
CA ASP A 171 7.35 20.98 -5.18
C ASP A 171 6.57 19.83 -4.48
N GLY A 172 5.91 20.09 -3.36
CA GLY A 172 5.17 19.09 -2.58
C GLY A 172 6.04 18.20 -1.71
N ARG A 173 7.27 18.63 -1.37
CA ARG A 173 8.19 17.88 -0.51
C ARG A 173 8.10 18.35 0.93
N LEU A 174 8.09 17.44 1.88
CA LEU A 174 8.04 17.76 3.31
C LEU A 174 9.18 18.71 3.73
N LEU A 175 8.85 19.76 4.48
CA LEU A 175 9.81 20.73 5.01
C LEU A 175 10.55 20.16 6.23
N LEU A 176 11.86 19.90 6.10
CA LEU A 176 12.69 19.34 7.17
C LEU A 176 12.75 20.19 8.43
N PRO A 177 12.86 21.55 8.36
CA PRO A 177 12.81 22.38 9.55
C PRO A 177 11.49 22.24 10.32
N ALA A 178 10.36 22.26 9.60
CA ALA A 178 9.03 22.10 10.21
C ALA A 178 8.85 20.72 10.87
N LEU A 179 9.42 19.67 10.25
CA LEU A 179 9.44 18.34 10.85
C LEU A 179 10.23 18.33 12.15
N ASP A 180 11.43 18.90 12.18
CA ASP A 180 12.29 18.90 13.38
C ASP A 180 11.68 19.71 14.51
N ASP A 181 11.04 20.84 14.20
CA ASP A 181 10.31 21.70 15.16
C ASP A 181 9.10 20.98 15.77
N GLU A 182 8.28 20.30 14.95
CA GLU A 182 7.13 19.53 15.47
C GLU A 182 7.59 18.36 16.35
N LEU A 183 8.63 17.64 15.95
CA LEU A 183 9.19 16.56 16.76
C LEU A 183 9.73 17.07 18.08
N ALA A 184 10.37 18.24 18.10
CA ALA A 184 10.80 18.89 19.32
C ALA A 184 9.61 19.32 20.21
N ALA A 185 8.55 19.83 19.61
CA ALA A 185 7.33 20.22 20.34
C ALA A 185 6.62 19.00 20.95
N LEU A 186 6.52 17.89 20.21
CA LEU A 186 5.95 16.63 20.71
C LEU A 186 6.78 16.09 21.90
N ALA A 187 8.10 16.11 21.78
CA ALA A 187 8.99 15.69 22.86
C ALA A 187 8.81 16.54 24.13
N ARG A 188 8.74 17.87 24.00
CA ARG A 188 8.46 18.77 25.16
C ARG A 188 7.12 18.50 25.82
N ARG A 189 6.12 18.06 25.06
CA ARG A 189 4.78 17.69 25.56
C ARG A 189 4.71 16.27 26.11
N GLY A 190 5.80 15.51 26.06
CA GLY A 190 5.81 14.09 26.44
C GLY A 190 4.96 13.20 25.54
N ARG A 191 4.58 13.68 24.34
CA ARG A 191 3.71 12.93 23.44
C ARG A 191 4.53 11.95 22.59
N PRO A 192 4.30 10.63 22.71
CA PRO A 192 5.15 9.63 22.09
C PRO A 192 4.93 9.56 20.58
N VAL A 193 6.04 9.62 19.81
CA VAL A 193 6.02 9.45 18.35
C VAL A 193 6.27 7.98 18.01
N MET A 194 5.28 7.30 17.46
CA MET A 194 5.45 5.90 17.04
C MET A 194 6.15 5.76 15.69
N ALA A 195 5.92 6.69 14.77
CA ALA A 195 6.58 6.68 13.46
C ALA A 195 6.60 8.05 12.80
N VAL A 196 7.63 8.29 12.00
CA VAL A 196 7.68 9.34 10.98
C VAL A 196 7.53 8.66 9.62
N VAL A 197 6.55 9.09 8.81
CA VAL A 197 6.28 8.50 7.49
C VAL A 197 6.81 9.42 6.41
N ALA A 198 7.76 8.92 5.62
CA ALA A 198 8.30 9.57 4.44
C ALA A 198 7.65 8.96 3.18
N THR A 199 7.17 9.78 2.27
CA THR A 199 6.52 9.34 1.03
C THR A 199 7.49 9.45 -0.15
N ALA A 200 7.74 8.33 -0.82
CA ALA A 200 8.50 8.26 -2.06
C ALA A 200 7.53 8.17 -3.25
N GLY A 201 7.00 9.30 -3.67
CA GLY A 201 5.95 9.45 -4.68
C GLY A 201 4.56 9.63 -4.08
N THR A 202 4.11 10.88 -3.93
CA THR A 202 2.74 11.19 -3.50
C THR A 202 1.73 10.82 -4.59
N THR A 203 0.51 10.46 -4.19
CA THR A 203 -0.51 9.97 -5.13
C THR A 203 -0.91 11.03 -6.15
N VAL A 204 -0.95 12.31 -5.76
CA VAL A 204 -1.43 13.40 -6.61
C VAL A 204 -0.31 14.04 -7.41
N ARG A 205 0.82 14.34 -6.77
CA ARG A 205 1.92 15.11 -7.39
C ARG A 205 3.12 14.27 -7.81
N GLY A 206 3.21 13.01 -7.34
CA GLY A 206 4.40 12.18 -7.52
C GLY A 206 5.62 12.70 -6.74
N ALA A 207 5.44 13.68 -5.85
CA ALA A 207 6.51 14.28 -5.07
C ALA A 207 7.18 13.25 -4.16
N VAL A 208 8.50 13.35 -4.02
CA VAL A 208 9.31 12.49 -3.15
C VAL A 208 9.84 13.33 -2.00
N ASP A 209 9.48 12.94 -0.78
CA ASP A 209 9.98 13.59 0.42
C ASP A 209 11.52 13.53 0.51
N PRO A 210 12.18 14.43 1.23
CA PRO A 210 13.63 14.45 1.39
C PRO A 210 14.10 13.30 2.29
N LEU A 211 14.05 12.06 1.76
CA LEU A 211 14.21 10.79 2.49
C LEU A 211 15.46 10.75 3.37
N GLU A 212 16.62 11.20 2.85
CA GLU A 212 17.88 11.19 3.62
C GLU A 212 17.83 12.18 4.78
N GLY A 213 17.35 13.40 4.56
CA GLY A 213 17.20 14.40 5.63
C GLY A 213 16.26 13.93 6.74
N MET A 214 15.12 13.32 6.36
CA MET A 214 14.19 12.72 7.31
C MET A 214 14.83 11.56 8.07
N ALA A 215 15.62 10.72 7.41
CA ALA A 215 16.35 9.64 8.06
C ALA A 215 17.35 10.16 9.10
N GLN A 216 18.11 11.22 8.76
CA GLN A 216 19.04 11.85 9.69
C GLN A 216 18.35 12.42 10.93
N ILE A 217 17.18 13.09 10.75
CA ILE A 217 16.38 13.59 11.87
C ILE A 217 15.90 12.43 12.75
N CYS A 218 15.35 11.36 12.14
CA CYS A 218 14.87 10.19 12.88
C CYS A 218 15.99 9.49 13.65
N ARG A 219 17.17 9.30 13.05
CA ARG A 219 18.34 8.72 13.74
C ARG A 219 18.76 9.54 14.95
N ARG A 220 18.93 10.87 14.80
CA ARG A 220 19.32 11.75 15.90
C ARG A 220 18.34 11.70 17.07
N ARG A 221 17.04 11.48 16.79
CA ARG A 221 15.97 11.46 17.78
C ARG A 221 15.57 10.06 18.23
N GLY A 222 16.21 8.99 17.74
CA GLY A 222 15.86 7.61 18.05
C GLY A 222 14.43 7.23 17.64
N LEU A 223 13.93 7.76 16.51
CA LEU A 223 12.56 7.55 16.04
C LEU A 223 12.50 6.50 14.93
N TRP A 224 11.39 5.76 14.92
CA TRP A 224 11.08 4.82 13.84
C TRP A 224 10.65 5.57 12.57
N ARG A 225 11.27 5.24 11.44
CA ARG A 225 10.91 5.79 10.15
C ARG A 225 10.28 4.72 9.25
N ILE A 226 9.15 5.03 8.64
CA ILE A 226 8.51 4.25 7.60
C ILE A 226 8.72 4.99 6.28
N THR A 227 9.24 4.32 5.26
CA THR A 227 9.24 4.85 3.89
C THR A 227 8.11 4.19 3.13
N ARG A 228 7.13 4.98 2.73
CA ARG A 228 6.05 4.57 1.86
C ARG A 228 6.44 4.82 0.41
N GLY A 229 6.59 3.76 -0.40
CA GLY A 229 6.63 3.89 -1.85
C GLY A 229 5.21 4.17 -2.35
N GLY A 230 4.97 5.33 -2.96
CA GLY A 230 3.92 5.51 -3.92
C GLY A 230 4.24 4.65 -5.13
N HIS A 231 3.51 4.64 -6.17
CA HIS A 231 3.69 3.79 -7.35
C HIS A 231 5.17 3.48 -7.68
N ALA A 232 5.49 2.20 -7.74
CA ALA A 232 6.86 1.65 -7.77
C ALA A 232 7.75 2.08 -8.95
N SER A 233 7.27 2.94 -9.84
CA SER A 233 8.02 3.44 -11.00
C SER A 233 9.13 4.46 -10.67
N GLY A 234 9.19 4.98 -9.43
CA GLY A 234 10.15 6.01 -9.02
C GLY A 234 11.34 5.53 -8.19
N LEU A 235 11.41 4.26 -7.79
CA LEU A 235 12.46 3.72 -6.91
C LEU A 235 13.80 3.43 -7.63
N ARG A 236 14.22 4.25 -8.58
CA ARG A 236 15.61 4.24 -9.08
C ARG A 236 16.58 5.04 -8.21
N GLY A 237 16.14 5.61 -7.10
CA GLY A 237 17.01 6.24 -6.11
C GLY A 237 17.24 5.26 -4.96
N GLY A 238 18.46 4.76 -4.82
CA GLY A 238 18.83 3.74 -3.85
C GLY A 238 18.32 4.03 -2.44
N VAL A 239 17.61 3.09 -1.87
CA VAL A 239 17.38 3.04 -0.42
C VAL A 239 18.72 2.67 0.18
N HIS A 240 19.42 3.65 0.77
CA HIS A 240 20.70 3.41 1.43
C HIS A 240 20.50 2.49 2.65
N PRO A 241 21.34 1.46 2.82
CA PRO A 241 21.25 0.49 3.92
C PRO A 241 21.41 1.09 5.32
N HIS A 242 21.82 2.34 5.44
CA HIS A 242 21.95 3.06 6.72
C HIS A 242 20.63 3.55 7.34
N LEU A 243 19.50 3.09 6.86
CA LEU A 243 18.16 3.58 7.26
C LEU A 243 17.49 2.74 8.35
N LEU A 244 18.13 1.69 8.83
CA LEU A 244 17.63 0.91 9.96
C LEU A 244 18.44 1.26 11.21
N PRO A 245 17.83 1.26 12.42
CA PRO A 245 18.62 1.33 13.65
C PRO A 245 19.56 0.12 13.70
N ASP A 246 20.79 0.35 14.14
CA ASP A 246 21.69 -0.73 14.48
C ASP A 246 21.02 -1.65 15.52
N PRO A 247 21.29 -2.97 15.48
CA PRO A 247 20.67 -3.96 16.33
C PRO A 247 20.91 -3.71 17.82
#